data_285705b1394ba0631676c94df1df3d0c
#
_entry.id   285705b1394ba0631676c94df1df3d0c
#
_cell.length_a   1.000
_cell.length_b   1.000
_cell.length_c   1.000
_cell.angle_alpha   90.00
_cell.angle_beta   90.00
_cell.angle_gamma   90.00
#
_symmetry.space_group_name_H-M   'P 1'
#
loop_
_entity.id
_entity.type
_entity.pdbx_description
1 polymer ?
#
loop_
_entity_poly.entity_id
_entity_poly.type
_entity_poly.pdbx_seq_one_letter_code
_entity_poly.pdbx_strand_id
1 'polypeptide(L)'
;VERGARRKVLNIVVEAAAEQDYEEFGKKDVSKLDGEAVKAALLEAGMFAFMKQRPYDVIADPTVAPRAIFISAFDSNPLAPDFEYVLKGEEANFQTGLDALAKIAKTYLGISIKQKSTALTQVKNVTVTVFDGPNPAGNVGVQINHVAPVVKGETVWTIGAEAVIFIGRLFNTGRVDLTRTVAVTGSEVVKPAYCKLKVGALLTHVFAGNVTKDKELRYISGNVLTG
;
A
#
# COMPACT_ATOMS: atom_id res chain seq x y z
N VAL A 1 3.61 -11.30 -21.38
CA VAL A 1 4.84 -12.10 -21.40
C VAL A 1 4.56 -13.45 -20.75
N GLU A 2 4.80 -14.52 -21.46
CA GLU A 2 4.61 -15.91 -21.00
C GLU A 2 5.96 -16.59 -20.79
N ARG A 3 6.05 -17.52 -19.86
CA ARG A 3 7.26 -18.26 -19.57
C ARG A 3 6.97 -19.76 -19.32
N GLY A 4 7.82 -20.60 -19.93
CA GLY A 4 7.85 -22.04 -19.72
C GLY A 4 6.74 -22.80 -20.43
N ALA A 5 6.78 -24.14 -20.32
CA ALA A 5 5.84 -25.05 -20.99
C ALA A 5 4.37 -24.86 -20.55
N ARG A 6 4.14 -24.36 -19.36
CA ARG A 6 2.80 -24.08 -18.81
C ARG A 6 2.22 -22.73 -19.26
N ARG A 7 2.93 -21.97 -20.08
CA ARG A 7 2.53 -20.64 -20.59
C ARG A 7 2.01 -19.71 -19.49
N LYS A 8 2.68 -19.72 -18.35
CA LYS A 8 2.31 -18.86 -17.23
C LYS A 8 2.52 -17.39 -17.62
N VAL A 9 1.44 -16.61 -17.56
CA VAL A 9 1.53 -15.15 -17.78
C VAL A 9 2.34 -14.55 -16.65
N LEU A 10 3.40 -13.82 -16.98
CA LEU A 10 4.25 -13.11 -16.03
C LEU A 10 3.88 -11.64 -15.95
N ASN A 11 3.64 -11.01 -17.09
CA ASN A 11 3.32 -9.60 -17.20
C ASN A 11 2.29 -9.36 -18.31
N ILE A 12 1.47 -8.35 -18.12
CA ILE A 12 0.67 -7.74 -19.17
C ILE A 12 1.26 -6.35 -19.39
N VAL A 13 1.73 -6.10 -20.62
CA VAL A 13 2.27 -4.78 -21.01
C VAL A 13 1.18 -4.04 -21.75
N VAL A 14 0.87 -2.85 -21.29
CA VAL A 14 -0.16 -1.98 -21.89
C VAL A 14 0.53 -0.71 -22.38
N GLU A 15 0.32 -0.38 -23.66
CA GLU A 15 0.69 0.92 -24.19
C GLU A 15 -0.42 1.90 -23.85
N ALA A 16 -0.10 2.86 -23.00
CA ALA A 16 -1.08 3.83 -22.53
C ALA A 16 -1.23 4.98 -23.53
N ALA A 17 -2.47 5.44 -23.77
CA ALA A 17 -2.73 6.63 -24.55
C ALA A 17 -2.17 7.89 -23.87
N ALA A 18 -1.92 8.95 -24.67
CA ALA A 18 -1.43 10.23 -24.13
C ALA A 18 -2.47 10.88 -23.20
N GLU A 19 -3.74 10.78 -23.54
CA GLU A 19 -4.86 11.14 -22.67
C GLU A 19 -5.42 9.87 -22.03
N GLN A 20 -5.60 9.93 -20.71
CA GLN A 20 -6.04 8.78 -19.91
C GLN A 20 -7.55 8.87 -19.67
N ASP A 21 -8.27 7.85 -20.09
CA ASP A 21 -9.65 7.63 -19.70
C ASP A 21 -9.71 6.90 -18.36
N TYR A 22 -10.73 7.18 -17.57
CA TYR A 22 -10.95 6.57 -16.26
C TYR A 22 -12.33 5.93 -16.22
N GLU A 23 -12.39 4.73 -15.65
CA GLU A 23 -13.66 4.14 -15.24
C GLU A 23 -14.24 4.93 -14.08
N GLU A 24 -15.52 5.28 -14.15
CA GLU A 24 -16.21 6.07 -13.13
C GLU A 24 -17.01 5.15 -12.19
N PHE A 25 -16.54 5.00 -10.97
CA PHE A 25 -17.20 4.21 -9.91
C PHE A 25 -18.19 5.06 -9.08
N GLY A 26 -18.19 6.37 -9.30
CA GLY A 26 -18.98 7.33 -8.53
C GLY A 26 -18.45 7.58 -7.13
N LYS A 27 -18.52 8.83 -6.69
CA LYS A 27 -18.17 9.22 -5.32
C LYS A 27 -19.14 8.60 -4.34
N LYS A 28 -18.62 8.05 -3.23
CA LYS A 28 -19.45 7.43 -2.19
C LYS A 28 -19.03 7.96 -0.81
N ASP A 29 -19.99 8.41 -0.05
CA ASP A 29 -19.78 8.84 1.34
C ASP A 29 -19.65 7.60 2.24
N VAL A 30 -18.45 7.30 2.69
CA VAL A 30 -18.13 6.13 3.54
C VAL A 30 -18.95 6.12 4.83
N SER A 31 -19.34 7.29 5.36
CA SER A 31 -20.13 7.36 6.60
C SER A 31 -21.50 6.69 6.45
N LYS A 32 -22.05 6.64 5.22
CA LYS A 32 -23.37 6.08 4.89
C LYS A 32 -23.30 4.62 4.45
N LEU A 33 -22.12 4.04 4.33
CA LEU A 33 -21.92 2.67 3.88
C LEU A 33 -21.76 1.73 5.09
N ASP A 34 -22.23 0.50 4.93
CA ASP A 34 -21.86 -0.62 5.78
C ASP A 34 -20.63 -1.37 5.24
N GLY A 35 -20.18 -2.37 5.95
CA GLY A 35 -18.98 -3.13 5.60
C GLY A 35 -19.14 -3.93 4.29
N GLU A 36 -20.35 -4.43 3.99
CA GLU A 36 -20.61 -5.19 2.77
C GLU A 36 -20.62 -4.26 1.54
N ALA A 37 -21.23 -3.08 1.65
CA ALA A 37 -21.21 -2.08 0.59
C ALA A 37 -19.79 -1.57 0.30
N VAL A 38 -18.96 -1.39 1.34
CA VAL A 38 -17.54 -1.06 1.19
C VAL A 38 -16.80 -2.18 0.48
N LYS A 39 -16.97 -3.45 0.89
CA LYS A 39 -16.34 -4.60 0.22
C LYS A 39 -16.74 -4.70 -1.25
N ALA A 40 -18.03 -4.54 -1.56
CA ALA A 40 -18.52 -4.55 -2.94
C ALA A 40 -17.88 -3.48 -3.79
N ALA A 41 -17.78 -2.23 -3.29
CA ALA A 41 -17.13 -1.14 -4.01
C ALA A 41 -15.63 -1.39 -4.23
N LEU A 42 -14.93 -1.97 -3.23
CA LEU A 42 -13.51 -2.32 -3.36
C LEU A 42 -13.27 -3.47 -4.34
N LEU A 43 -14.19 -4.44 -4.42
CA LEU A 43 -14.14 -5.53 -5.40
C LEU A 43 -14.36 -5.00 -6.81
N GLU A 44 -15.40 -4.20 -7.01
CA GLU A 44 -15.73 -3.59 -8.29
C GLU A 44 -14.54 -2.79 -8.85
N ALA A 45 -13.88 -2.02 -7.99
CA ALA A 45 -12.72 -1.19 -8.33
C ALA A 45 -11.37 -1.96 -8.36
N GLY A 46 -11.35 -3.28 -8.12
CA GLY A 46 -10.12 -4.09 -8.13
C GLY A 46 -9.19 -3.85 -6.95
N MET A 47 -9.62 -3.15 -5.90
CA MET A 47 -8.76 -2.80 -4.74
C MET A 47 -8.38 -3.99 -3.88
N PHE A 48 -9.10 -5.13 -3.98
CA PHE A 48 -8.73 -6.35 -3.27
C PHE A 48 -7.34 -6.89 -3.66
N ALA A 49 -6.81 -6.54 -4.82
CA ALA A 49 -5.44 -6.88 -5.21
C ALA A 49 -4.37 -6.39 -4.22
N PHE A 50 -4.67 -5.34 -3.45
CA PHE A 50 -3.77 -4.77 -2.44
C PHE A 50 -3.97 -5.35 -1.03
N MET A 51 -5.00 -6.16 -0.81
CA MET A 51 -5.28 -6.78 0.48
C MET A 51 -4.77 -8.22 0.53
N LYS A 52 -4.09 -8.57 1.60
CA LYS A 52 -3.58 -9.90 1.83
C LYS A 52 -4.21 -10.53 3.06
N GLN A 53 -4.44 -11.83 2.99
CA GLN A 53 -4.98 -12.64 4.07
C GLN A 53 -3.85 -13.38 4.77
N ARG A 54 -3.79 -13.26 6.08
CA ARG A 54 -2.86 -14.00 6.93
C ARG A 54 -3.60 -15.17 7.62
N PRO A 55 -2.89 -16.26 7.89
CA PRO A 55 -1.43 -16.41 7.95
C PRO A 55 -0.73 -16.72 6.60
N TYR A 56 -1.46 -17.04 5.54
CA TYR A 56 -0.87 -17.61 4.31
C TYR A 56 -0.31 -16.57 3.32
N ASP A 57 -0.48 -15.28 3.58
CA ASP A 57 -0.02 -14.17 2.73
C ASP A 57 -0.52 -14.24 1.27
N VAL A 58 -1.73 -14.72 1.09
CA VAL A 58 -2.43 -14.76 -0.20
C VAL A 58 -3.33 -13.53 -0.34
N ILE A 59 -3.83 -13.26 -1.55
CA ILE A 59 -4.86 -12.22 -1.76
C ILE A 59 -6.06 -12.55 -0.88
N ALA A 60 -6.61 -11.52 -0.22
CA ALA A 60 -7.73 -11.68 0.69
C ALA A 60 -8.97 -12.22 -0.04
N ASP A 61 -9.59 -13.25 0.54
CA ASP A 61 -10.86 -13.80 0.06
C ASP A 61 -12.01 -12.92 0.60
N PRO A 62 -12.78 -12.26 -0.27
CA PRO A 62 -13.88 -11.38 0.16
C PRO A 62 -15.03 -12.12 0.86
N THR A 63 -15.12 -13.45 0.70
CA THR A 63 -16.14 -14.27 1.36
C THR A 63 -15.79 -14.59 2.80
N VAL A 64 -14.52 -14.43 3.19
CA VAL A 64 -14.05 -14.69 4.56
C VAL A 64 -14.05 -13.39 5.35
N ALA A 65 -14.79 -13.35 6.45
CA ALA A 65 -14.76 -12.20 7.36
C ALA A 65 -13.45 -12.18 8.15
N PRO A 66 -12.61 -11.15 8.04
CA PRO A 66 -11.40 -11.07 8.84
C PRO A 66 -11.73 -10.67 10.28
N ARG A 67 -11.00 -11.22 11.25
CA ARG A 67 -11.09 -10.79 12.65
C ARG A 67 -10.63 -9.33 12.82
N ALA A 68 -9.65 -8.91 12.04
CA ALA A 68 -9.10 -7.57 12.04
C ALA A 68 -8.35 -7.26 10.75
N ILE A 69 -8.10 -5.96 10.51
CA ILE A 69 -7.26 -5.46 9.44
C ILE A 69 -6.05 -4.74 10.06
N PHE A 70 -4.84 -5.04 9.56
CA PHE A 70 -3.60 -4.44 10.05
C PHE A 70 -2.90 -3.65 8.94
N ILE A 71 -2.44 -2.46 9.31
CA ILE A 71 -1.75 -1.52 8.44
C ILE A 71 -0.47 -1.10 9.14
N SER A 72 0.68 -1.19 8.47
CA SER A 72 1.91 -0.55 8.95
C SER A 72 2.15 0.73 8.18
N ALA A 73 2.26 1.86 8.89
CA ALA A 73 2.53 3.18 8.31
C ALA A 73 4.03 3.54 8.33
N PHE A 74 4.91 2.58 8.56
CA PHE A 74 6.34 2.76 8.40
C PHE A 74 7.01 1.47 7.92
N ASP A 75 8.10 1.64 7.21
CA ASP A 75 8.98 0.56 6.82
C ASP A 75 10.32 0.72 7.54
N SER A 76 10.78 -0.33 8.20
CA SER A 76 12.05 -0.36 8.92
C SER A 76 13.22 -0.88 8.10
N ASN A 77 13.00 -1.21 6.82
CA ASN A 77 14.06 -1.63 5.92
C ASN A 77 15.01 -0.48 5.57
N PRO A 78 16.27 -0.78 5.24
CA PRO A 78 17.20 0.24 4.77
C PRO A 78 16.68 0.98 3.53
N LEU A 79 16.86 2.31 3.50
CA LEU A 79 16.47 3.18 2.40
C LEU A 79 14.97 3.20 2.09
N ALA A 80 14.13 2.76 3.03
CA ALA A 80 12.70 2.82 2.90
C ALA A 80 12.18 4.26 2.78
N PRO A 81 11.09 4.51 2.03
CA PRO A 81 10.50 5.84 1.96
C PRO A 81 9.92 6.26 3.31
N ASP A 82 10.03 7.55 3.59
CA ASP A 82 9.35 8.16 4.74
C ASP A 82 7.86 8.31 4.44
N PHE A 83 7.02 7.58 5.17
CA PHE A 83 5.58 7.61 4.94
C PHE A 83 4.95 8.95 5.34
N GLU A 84 5.50 9.71 6.27
CA GLU A 84 5.02 11.06 6.57
C GLU A 84 5.22 12.00 5.36
N TYR A 85 6.30 11.80 4.59
CA TYR A 85 6.50 12.50 3.33
C TYR A 85 5.49 12.06 2.25
N VAL A 86 5.27 10.74 2.13
CA VAL A 86 4.30 10.18 1.17
C VAL A 86 2.88 10.68 1.44
N LEU A 87 2.55 10.88 2.71
CA LEU A 87 1.23 11.27 3.16
C LEU A 87 0.89 12.74 2.92
N LYS A 88 1.89 13.59 2.66
CA LYS A 88 1.68 15.03 2.46
C LYS A 88 0.71 15.31 1.31
N GLY A 89 -0.40 15.98 1.64
CA GLY A 89 -1.48 16.31 0.70
C GLY A 89 -2.47 15.17 0.46
N GLU A 90 -2.29 14.01 1.11
CA GLU A 90 -3.14 12.84 1.02
C GLU A 90 -3.84 12.49 2.35
N GLU A 91 -3.72 13.35 3.34
CA GLU A 91 -4.20 13.10 4.70
C GLU A 91 -5.70 12.80 4.73
N ALA A 92 -6.50 13.55 3.97
CA ALA A 92 -7.95 13.32 3.86
C ALA A 92 -8.27 11.98 3.17
N ASN A 93 -7.53 11.64 2.12
CA ASN A 93 -7.70 10.35 1.43
C ASN A 93 -7.30 9.19 2.34
N PHE A 94 -6.21 9.34 3.09
CA PHE A 94 -5.77 8.33 4.04
C PHE A 94 -6.82 8.09 5.13
N GLN A 95 -7.38 9.16 5.73
CA GLN A 95 -8.44 9.02 6.73
C GLN A 95 -9.70 8.36 6.14
N THR A 96 -10.14 8.77 4.94
CA THR A 96 -11.29 8.13 4.27
C THR A 96 -11.05 6.64 4.01
N GLY A 97 -9.82 6.27 3.62
CA GLY A 97 -9.45 4.86 3.43
C GLY A 97 -9.47 4.07 4.74
N LEU A 98 -8.99 4.65 5.84
CA LEU A 98 -9.07 4.06 7.18
C LEU A 98 -10.52 3.88 7.62
N ASP A 99 -11.36 4.88 7.40
CA ASP A 99 -12.79 4.83 7.73
C ASP A 99 -13.50 3.71 6.96
N ALA A 100 -13.17 3.54 5.68
CA ALA A 100 -13.71 2.47 4.86
C ALA A 100 -13.30 1.09 5.39
N LEU A 101 -12.03 0.88 5.71
CA LEU A 101 -11.55 -0.38 6.26
C LEU A 101 -12.14 -0.69 7.64
N ALA A 102 -12.33 0.34 8.47
CA ALA A 102 -12.96 0.20 9.78
C ALA A 102 -14.44 -0.22 9.72
N LYS A 103 -15.13 -0.02 8.58
CA LYS A 103 -16.48 -0.58 8.34
C LYS A 103 -16.46 -2.10 8.12
N ILE A 104 -15.37 -2.63 7.57
CA ILE A 104 -15.24 -4.07 7.29
C ILE A 104 -14.89 -4.84 8.56
N ALA A 105 -13.87 -4.38 9.31
CA ALA A 105 -13.42 -5.03 10.54
C ALA A 105 -12.65 -4.06 11.44
N LYS A 106 -12.41 -4.48 12.69
CA LYS A 106 -11.52 -3.76 13.60
C LYS A 106 -10.15 -3.52 12.94
N THR A 107 -9.78 -2.26 12.81
CA THR A 107 -8.57 -1.86 12.07
C THR A 107 -7.50 -1.33 13.03
N TYR A 108 -6.27 -1.79 12.84
CA TYR A 108 -5.09 -1.38 13.58
C TYR A 108 -4.10 -0.68 12.65
N LEU A 109 -3.57 0.45 13.11
CA LEU A 109 -2.53 1.21 12.44
C LEU A 109 -1.26 1.22 13.28
N GLY A 110 -0.21 0.57 12.79
CA GLY A 110 1.12 0.62 13.38
C GLY A 110 1.90 1.83 12.88
N ILE A 111 2.39 2.64 13.79
CA ILE A 111 3.25 3.81 13.51
C ILE A 111 4.57 3.68 14.25
N SER A 112 5.62 4.34 13.74
CA SER A 112 6.90 4.43 14.45
C SER A 112 6.88 5.53 15.50
N ILE A 113 7.56 5.33 16.61
CA ILE A 113 7.79 6.36 17.64
C ILE A 113 8.46 7.62 17.07
N LYS A 114 9.13 7.50 15.92
CA LYS A 114 9.78 8.61 15.21
C LYS A 114 8.78 9.48 14.43
N GLN A 115 7.63 8.94 14.06
CA GLN A 115 6.58 9.65 13.32
C GLN A 115 5.78 10.54 14.27
N LYS A 116 5.61 11.81 13.89
CA LYS A 116 4.97 12.84 14.73
C LYS A 116 3.79 13.53 14.05
N SER A 117 3.54 13.23 12.78
CA SER A 117 2.42 13.83 12.05
C SER A 117 1.08 13.54 12.72
N THR A 118 0.26 14.55 12.88
CA THR A 118 -1.11 14.43 13.40
C THR A 118 -1.98 13.55 12.49
N ALA A 119 -1.67 13.52 11.19
CA ALA A 119 -2.33 12.65 10.22
C ALA A 119 -2.05 11.16 10.43
N LEU A 120 -1.12 10.78 11.31
CA LEU A 120 -0.88 9.41 11.74
C LEU A 120 -1.24 9.19 13.22
N THR A 121 -0.93 10.16 14.07
CA THR A 121 -1.10 10.03 15.52
C THR A 121 -2.52 10.32 15.99
N GLN A 122 -3.32 11.07 15.22
CA GLN A 122 -4.68 11.50 15.56
C GLN A 122 -5.75 11.00 14.56
N VAL A 123 -5.46 9.92 13.83
CA VAL A 123 -6.45 9.27 12.96
C VAL A 123 -7.64 8.77 13.78
N LYS A 124 -8.80 8.72 13.12
CA LYS A 124 -10.06 8.30 13.74
C LYS A 124 -10.45 6.89 13.32
N ASN A 125 -11.35 6.28 14.09
CA ASN A 125 -12.01 5.00 13.80
C ASN A 125 -11.09 3.77 13.72
N VAL A 126 -9.79 3.92 14.04
CA VAL A 126 -8.82 2.84 14.08
C VAL A 126 -8.01 2.86 15.39
N THR A 127 -7.44 1.74 15.75
CA THR A 127 -6.55 1.65 16.93
C THR A 127 -5.12 1.90 16.48
N VAL A 128 -4.53 3.01 16.92
CA VAL A 128 -3.13 3.34 16.68
C VAL A 128 -2.24 2.63 17.71
N THR A 129 -1.20 1.98 17.23
CA THR A 129 -0.15 1.38 18.07
C THR A 129 1.21 1.93 17.68
N VAL A 130 1.96 2.41 18.66
CA VAL A 130 3.31 2.96 18.46
C VAL A 130 4.33 1.85 18.66
N PHE A 131 5.24 1.72 17.68
CA PHE A 131 6.33 0.77 17.72
C PHE A 131 7.68 1.49 17.80
N ASP A 132 8.57 0.94 18.59
CA ASP A 132 9.97 1.33 18.66
C ASP A 132 10.85 0.11 18.47
N GLY A 133 11.91 0.25 17.67
CA GLY A 133 12.86 -0.83 17.43
C GLY A 133 13.51 -0.76 16.03
N PRO A 134 14.55 -1.58 15.85
CA PRO A 134 15.19 -1.76 14.55
C PRO A 134 14.31 -2.58 13.59
N ASN A 135 14.78 -2.82 12.38
CA ASN A 135 14.18 -3.82 11.50
C ASN A 135 14.17 -5.19 12.22
N PRO A 136 13.02 -5.91 12.25
CA PRO A 136 11.83 -5.76 11.41
C PRO A 136 10.60 -5.09 12.08
N ALA A 137 10.76 -4.10 12.95
CA ALA A 137 9.64 -3.46 13.65
C ALA A 137 8.55 -2.90 12.70
N GLY A 138 8.94 -2.48 11.49
CA GLY A 138 8.01 -2.04 10.44
C GLY A 138 7.26 -3.16 9.74
N ASN A 139 7.64 -4.42 9.94
CA ASN A 139 6.95 -5.55 9.32
C ASN A 139 5.59 -5.78 9.98
N VAL A 140 4.52 -5.72 9.19
CA VAL A 140 3.15 -5.88 9.69
C VAL A 140 2.92 -7.23 10.39
N GLY A 141 3.62 -8.29 9.98
CA GLY A 141 3.55 -9.60 10.65
C GLY A 141 4.10 -9.56 12.08
N VAL A 142 5.17 -8.80 12.31
CA VAL A 142 5.73 -8.57 13.65
C VAL A 142 4.73 -7.77 14.49
N GLN A 143 4.15 -6.72 13.91
CA GLN A 143 3.14 -5.89 14.58
C GLN A 143 1.90 -6.70 14.98
N ILE A 144 1.41 -7.57 14.09
CA ILE A 144 0.30 -8.48 14.38
C ILE A 144 0.62 -9.36 15.61
N ASN A 145 1.82 -9.93 15.64
CA ASN A 145 2.22 -10.82 16.73
C ASN A 145 2.27 -10.11 18.10
N HIS A 146 2.62 -8.83 18.11
CA HIS A 146 2.67 -8.05 19.35
C HIS A 146 1.31 -7.48 19.78
N VAL A 147 0.44 -7.14 18.84
CA VAL A 147 -0.83 -6.44 19.13
C VAL A 147 -1.97 -7.42 19.34
N ALA A 148 -2.15 -8.36 18.41
CA ALA A 148 -3.21 -9.35 18.43
C ALA A 148 -2.80 -10.56 17.60
N PRO A 149 -2.03 -11.50 18.18
CA PRO A 149 -1.54 -12.68 17.48
C PRO A 149 -2.65 -13.48 16.82
N VAL A 150 -2.39 -14.02 15.64
CA VAL A 150 -3.30 -14.88 14.92
C VAL A 150 -3.18 -16.30 15.45
N VAL A 151 -4.27 -16.87 15.91
CA VAL A 151 -4.33 -18.27 16.36
C VAL A 151 -4.96 -19.16 15.30
N LYS A 152 -4.83 -20.48 15.48
CA LYS A 152 -5.36 -21.49 14.54
C LYS A 152 -6.86 -21.27 14.28
N GLY A 153 -7.21 -21.18 13.01
CA GLY A 153 -8.59 -20.98 12.55
C GLY A 153 -8.98 -19.51 12.38
N GLU A 154 -8.16 -18.56 12.82
CA GLU A 154 -8.41 -17.14 12.61
C GLU A 154 -7.81 -16.64 11.29
N THR A 155 -8.46 -15.62 10.75
CA THR A 155 -8.01 -14.88 9.58
C THR A 155 -7.95 -13.41 9.90
N VAL A 156 -6.85 -12.75 9.53
CA VAL A 156 -6.73 -11.29 9.53
C VAL A 156 -6.29 -10.81 8.16
N TRP A 157 -6.65 -9.59 7.82
CA TRP A 157 -6.18 -8.98 6.58
C TRP A 157 -5.07 -7.97 6.85
N THR A 158 -4.21 -7.79 5.88
CA THR A 158 -3.18 -6.74 5.87
C THR A 158 -3.25 -5.95 4.58
N ILE A 159 -2.96 -4.66 4.67
CA ILE A 159 -2.89 -3.76 3.52
C ILE A 159 -1.76 -2.76 3.75
N GLY A 160 -1.04 -2.39 2.70
CA GLY A 160 -0.03 -1.35 2.78
C GLY A 160 -0.65 0.03 3.00
N ALA A 161 -0.02 0.88 3.81
CA ALA A 161 -0.53 2.20 4.13
C ALA A 161 -0.76 3.08 2.89
N GLU A 162 0.06 2.94 1.85
CA GLU A 162 -0.14 3.66 0.59
C GLU A 162 -1.40 3.20 -0.15
N ALA A 163 -1.73 1.91 -0.10
CA ALA A 163 -2.97 1.42 -0.71
C ALA A 163 -4.22 1.91 0.02
N VAL A 164 -4.11 2.27 1.30
CA VAL A 164 -5.19 2.97 2.03
C VAL A 164 -5.49 4.33 1.40
N ILE A 165 -4.46 5.05 0.93
CA ILE A 165 -4.64 6.31 0.19
C ILE A 165 -5.42 6.05 -1.11
N PHE A 166 -5.11 4.97 -1.84
CA PHE A 166 -5.84 4.62 -3.07
C PHE A 166 -7.32 4.34 -2.81
N ILE A 167 -7.62 3.63 -1.72
CA ILE A 167 -9.01 3.41 -1.27
C ILE A 167 -9.71 4.74 -0.99
N GLY A 168 -9.05 5.65 -0.26
CA GLY A 168 -9.63 6.96 0.04
C GLY A 168 -9.88 7.80 -1.22
N ARG A 169 -8.94 7.79 -2.17
CA ARG A 169 -9.13 8.46 -3.47
C ARG A 169 -10.33 7.91 -4.22
N LEU A 170 -10.50 6.58 -4.25
CA LEU A 170 -11.66 5.94 -4.87
C LEU A 170 -12.98 6.48 -4.31
N PHE A 171 -13.15 6.52 -3.00
CA PHE A 171 -14.39 7.01 -2.39
C PHE A 171 -14.56 8.52 -2.57
N ASN A 172 -13.50 9.31 -2.45
CA ASN A 172 -13.55 10.76 -2.54
C ASN A 172 -13.69 11.30 -3.97
N THR A 173 -13.14 10.59 -4.96
CA THR A 173 -13.14 11.05 -6.36
C THR A 173 -14.04 10.24 -7.27
N GLY A 174 -14.35 8.99 -6.91
CA GLY A 174 -15.09 8.04 -7.74
C GLY A 174 -14.21 7.36 -8.80
N ARG A 175 -12.90 7.50 -8.72
CA ARG A 175 -11.95 6.95 -9.70
C ARG A 175 -10.82 6.18 -9.02
N VAL A 176 -10.29 5.18 -9.72
CA VAL A 176 -9.08 4.48 -9.31
C VAL A 176 -7.86 5.29 -9.75
N ASP A 177 -7.19 5.90 -8.80
CA ASP A 177 -5.89 6.56 -9.02
C ASP A 177 -4.80 5.85 -8.23
N LEU A 178 -3.98 5.08 -8.93
CA LEU A 178 -2.86 4.31 -8.39
C LEU A 178 -1.53 5.08 -8.47
N THR A 179 -1.58 6.39 -8.52
CA THR A 179 -0.37 7.22 -8.42
C THR A 179 0.22 7.10 -7.03
N ARG A 180 1.48 6.75 -6.97
CA ARG A 180 2.24 6.55 -5.73
C ARG A 180 3.50 7.40 -5.69
N THR A 181 3.98 7.70 -4.50
CA THR A 181 5.26 8.34 -4.26
C THR A 181 6.33 7.27 -4.06
N VAL A 182 7.36 7.29 -4.89
CA VAL A 182 8.47 6.33 -4.87
C VAL A 182 9.75 7.04 -4.49
N ALA A 183 10.52 6.47 -3.56
CA ALA A 183 11.87 6.92 -3.25
C ALA A 183 12.86 6.26 -4.23
N VAL A 184 13.53 7.07 -5.03
CA VAL A 184 14.61 6.63 -5.90
C VAL A 184 15.91 6.84 -5.16
N THR A 185 16.56 5.75 -4.76
CA THR A 185 17.74 5.80 -3.90
C THR A 185 18.67 4.61 -4.14
N GLY A 186 19.86 4.66 -3.60
CA GLY A 186 20.88 3.63 -3.73
C GLY A 186 22.25 4.25 -3.90
N SER A 187 23.32 3.45 -3.72
CA SER A 187 24.70 3.91 -3.80
C SER A 187 25.07 4.51 -5.16
N GLU A 188 24.43 4.03 -6.21
CA GLU A 188 24.72 4.42 -7.60
C GLU A 188 23.71 5.42 -8.18
N VAL A 189 22.78 5.91 -7.35
CA VAL A 189 21.85 6.98 -7.75
C VAL A 189 22.54 8.34 -7.57
N VAL A 190 22.62 9.10 -8.66
CA VAL A 190 23.32 10.40 -8.69
C VAL A 190 22.58 11.45 -7.88
N LYS A 191 21.26 11.50 -8.01
CA LYS A 191 20.39 12.45 -7.32
C LYS A 191 19.21 11.70 -6.67
N PRO A 192 19.35 11.22 -5.42
CA PRO A 192 18.25 10.61 -4.71
C PRO A 192 17.07 11.57 -4.59
N ALA A 193 15.87 11.10 -4.89
CA ALA A 193 14.67 11.93 -4.89
C ALA A 193 13.40 11.09 -4.71
N TYR A 194 12.34 11.75 -4.27
CA TYR A 194 10.99 11.23 -4.39
C TYR A 194 10.39 11.60 -5.75
N CYS A 195 9.71 10.67 -6.38
CA CYS A 195 8.96 10.92 -7.60
C CYS A 195 7.56 10.30 -7.53
N LYS A 196 6.60 10.88 -8.25
CA LYS A 196 5.25 10.33 -8.38
C LYS A 196 5.15 9.50 -9.64
N LEU A 197 4.74 8.25 -9.52
CA LEU A 197 4.59 7.28 -10.61
C LEU A 197 3.27 6.53 -10.45
N LYS A 198 2.66 6.10 -11.56
CA LYS A 198 1.57 5.12 -11.51
C LYS A 198 2.12 3.73 -11.21
N VAL A 199 1.39 2.94 -10.46
CA VAL A 199 1.72 1.51 -10.25
C VAL A 199 1.81 0.83 -11.61
N GLY A 200 2.90 0.08 -11.84
CA GLY A 200 3.19 -0.58 -13.12
C GLY A 200 3.94 0.28 -14.15
N ALA A 201 4.22 1.56 -13.88
CA ALA A 201 4.99 2.41 -14.78
C ALA A 201 6.41 1.87 -15.01
N LEU A 202 6.92 2.02 -16.24
CA LEU A 202 8.30 1.71 -16.55
C LEU A 202 9.26 2.66 -15.83
N LEU A 203 10.28 2.10 -15.18
CA LEU A 203 11.25 2.87 -14.39
C LEU A 203 12.41 3.43 -15.24
N THR A 204 12.48 3.13 -16.53
CA THR A 204 13.55 3.60 -17.42
C THR A 204 13.71 5.11 -17.40
N HIS A 205 12.59 5.86 -17.40
CA HIS A 205 12.62 7.33 -17.35
C HIS A 205 13.12 7.87 -16.01
N VAL A 206 12.90 7.14 -14.93
CA VAL A 206 13.31 7.52 -13.57
C VAL A 206 14.83 7.40 -13.42
N PHE A 207 15.42 6.39 -14.03
CA PHE A 207 16.84 6.12 -13.96
C PHE A 207 17.65 6.78 -15.09
N ALA A 208 17.00 7.27 -16.16
CA ALA A 208 17.68 7.92 -17.28
C ALA A 208 18.51 9.13 -16.82
N GLY A 209 19.84 9.04 -16.94
CA GLY A 209 20.77 10.09 -16.54
C GLY A 209 20.92 10.28 -15.02
N ASN A 210 20.29 9.43 -14.22
CA ASN A 210 20.32 9.53 -12.75
C ASN A 210 21.02 8.36 -12.06
N VAL A 211 21.77 7.56 -12.82
CA VAL A 211 22.57 6.44 -12.28
C VAL A 211 23.98 6.49 -12.86
N THR A 212 24.93 5.92 -12.13
CA THR A 212 26.33 5.78 -12.56
C THR A 212 26.41 4.91 -13.82
N LYS A 213 27.20 5.32 -14.82
CA LYS A 213 27.26 4.65 -16.13
C LYS A 213 28.36 3.59 -16.25
N ASP A 214 29.36 3.64 -15.40
CA ASP A 214 30.59 2.86 -15.56
C ASP A 214 30.57 1.53 -14.78
N LYS A 215 29.39 1.09 -14.33
CA LYS A 215 29.22 -0.11 -13.52
C LYS A 215 28.03 -0.93 -13.99
N GLU A 216 28.13 -2.23 -13.82
CA GLU A 216 26.96 -3.11 -13.91
C GLU A 216 26.05 -2.87 -12.70
N LEU A 217 24.77 -2.54 -12.95
CA LEU A 217 23.82 -2.15 -11.92
C LEU A 217 22.72 -3.18 -11.76
N ARG A 218 22.37 -3.45 -10.51
CA ARG A 218 21.14 -4.16 -10.15
C ARG A 218 20.04 -3.15 -9.80
N TYR A 219 18.98 -3.14 -10.56
CA TYR A 219 17.78 -2.36 -10.29
C TYR A 219 16.85 -3.17 -9.40
N ILE A 220 16.48 -2.60 -8.25
CA ILE A 220 15.68 -3.28 -7.22
C ILE A 220 14.35 -2.54 -7.08
N SER A 221 13.24 -3.26 -7.26
CA SER A 221 11.91 -2.76 -6.91
C SER A 221 11.55 -3.27 -5.52
N GLY A 222 11.46 -2.38 -4.55
CA GLY A 222 11.29 -2.70 -3.14
C GLY A 222 12.54 -2.34 -2.34
N ASN A 223 12.93 -3.17 -1.40
CA ASN A 223 14.08 -2.92 -0.54
C ASN A 223 15.27 -3.85 -0.88
N VAL A 224 16.45 -3.51 -0.37
CA VAL A 224 17.71 -4.24 -0.65
C VAL A 224 17.78 -5.65 -0.04
N LEU A 225 16.86 -6.00 0.87
CA LEU A 225 16.83 -7.30 1.55
C LEU A 225 15.96 -8.32 0.82
N THR A 226 14.84 -7.88 0.23
CA THR A 226 13.80 -8.77 -0.31
C THR A 226 13.33 -8.41 -1.72
N GLY A 227 13.74 -7.28 -2.24
CA GLY A 227 13.33 -6.76 -3.56
C GLY A 227 14.02 -7.41 -4.76
#